data_08c81e59121e7f0fe193af1da513355b
#
_entry.id   08c81e59121e7f0fe193af1da513355b
#
_cell.length_a   1.000
_cell.length_b   1.000
_cell.length_c   1.000
_cell.angle_alpha   90.00
_cell.angle_beta   90.00
_cell.angle_gamma   90.00
#
_symmetry.space_group_name_H-M   'P 1'
#
loop_
_entity.id
_entity.type
_entity.pdbx_description
1 polymer ?
#
loop_
_entity_poly.entity_id
_entity_poly.type
_entity_poly.pdbx_seq_one_letter_code
_entity_poly.pdbx_strand_id
1 'polypeptide(L)'
;GTGTPNACPWASGPASAVVVDGHAYLVDFGPGVVRRAAEAYRRGEDALRPDLLDTAFCTHLHTDHTAGFADLIFTPWVLEREKPLGVFGPKGIRNMAQHLLSAYAVDIDFRLHGFERANENGYKVEATEIEPGVIYEDERVTVEAFTVSHGTLESYGYKFTTKDGKTVVISGDTAPLDIVAEKAKNCDILLHEVEYAAGIAAREPKWQKYHREVHTLSTDLAEVAKKAQPKLLVTYHRIYHMNIQDNAIDVEAETRRRSDLILQEIRDAGYTGKVVNGEDLDVFNA
;
A
#
# COMPACT_ATOMS: atom_id res chain seq x y z
N GLY A 1 -2.23 5.61 -2.87
CA GLY A 1 -2.10 6.57 -1.77
C GLY A 1 -0.82 6.39 -0.98
N THR A 2 -0.27 7.46 -0.48
CA THR A 2 1.06 7.51 0.17
C THR A 2 0.99 7.98 1.63
N GLY A 3 -0.24 8.17 2.14
CA GLY A 3 -0.50 8.62 3.51
C GLY A 3 -0.16 7.58 4.57
N THR A 4 -0.42 7.95 5.83
CA THR A 4 -0.21 7.18 7.05
C THR A 4 -1.50 7.27 7.89
N PRO A 5 -1.57 6.75 9.13
CA PRO A 5 -2.76 6.95 9.98
C PRO A 5 -3.15 8.42 10.22
N ASN A 6 -2.24 9.36 9.94
CA ASN A 6 -2.54 10.78 10.03
C ASN A 6 -3.48 11.22 8.90
N ALA A 7 -4.55 11.92 9.25
CA ALA A 7 -5.56 12.39 8.30
C ALA A 7 -5.05 13.61 7.49
N CYS A 8 -4.09 13.38 6.59
CA CYS A 8 -3.56 14.40 5.70
C CYS A 8 -4.50 14.60 4.51
N PRO A 9 -5.00 15.82 4.23
CA PRO A 9 -5.94 16.06 3.14
C PRO A 9 -5.37 15.82 1.73
N TRP A 10 -4.05 15.88 1.58
CA TRP A 10 -3.34 15.72 0.30
C TRP A 10 -2.73 14.34 0.08
N ALA A 11 -2.82 13.42 1.05
CA ALA A 11 -2.33 12.06 0.94
C ALA A 11 -3.40 11.07 1.38
N SER A 12 -3.90 10.26 0.45
CA SER A 12 -4.83 9.17 0.75
C SER A 12 -4.13 8.04 1.49
N GLY A 13 -4.88 7.21 2.21
CA GLY A 13 -4.31 6.05 2.92
C GLY A 13 -3.52 5.13 2.00
N PRO A 14 -2.61 4.30 2.56
CA PRO A 14 -1.75 3.44 1.76
C PRO A 14 -2.52 2.59 0.77
N ALA A 15 -2.20 2.73 -0.50
CA ALA A 15 -2.70 1.90 -1.58
C ALA A 15 -1.79 2.08 -2.80
N SER A 16 -1.22 0.99 -3.29
CA SER A 16 -0.38 0.98 -4.48
C SER A 16 -1.01 0.08 -5.54
N ALA A 17 -0.76 0.36 -6.81
CA ALA A 17 -1.20 -0.50 -7.91
C ALA A 17 0.02 -0.94 -8.72
N VAL A 18 0.14 -2.24 -8.97
CA VAL A 18 1.03 -2.81 -9.98
C VAL A 18 0.17 -3.07 -11.21
N VAL A 19 0.48 -2.42 -12.32
CA VAL A 19 -0.28 -2.56 -13.57
C VAL A 19 0.55 -3.34 -14.57
N VAL A 20 0.00 -4.44 -15.08
CA VAL A 20 0.65 -5.30 -16.09
C VAL A 20 -0.38 -5.66 -17.16
N ASP A 21 -0.08 -5.37 -18.42
CA ASP A 21 -0.94 -5.69 -19.57
C ASP A 21 -2.41 -5.28 -19.36
N GLY A 22 -2.62 -4.06 -18.87
CA GLY A 22 -3.94 -3.47 -18.66
C GLY A 22 -4.75 -4.04 -17.49
N HIS A 23 -4.12 -4.82 -16.61
CA HIS A 23 -4.72 -5.32 -15.38
C HIS A 23 -4.04 -4.70 -14.14
N ALA A 24 -4.82 -4.28 -13.15
CA ALA A 24 -4.34 -3.65 -11.92
C ALA A 24 -4.41 -4.63 -10.74
N TYR A 25 -3.29 -4.79 -10.07
CA TYR A 25 -3.13 -5.51 -8.80
C TYR A 25 -2.93 -4.51 -7.68
N LEU A 26 -3.92 -4.36 -6.81
CA LEU A 26 -3.83 -3.41 -5.70
C LEU A 26 -3.05 -4.02 -4.53
N VAL A 27 -2.22 -3.22 -3.88
CA VAL A 27 -1.60 -3.56 -2.59
C VAL A 27 -2.06 -2.52 -1.58
N ASP A 28 -2.78 -2.99 -0.58
CA ASP A 28 -3.54 -2.25 0.38
C ASP A 28 -4.72 -1.44 -0.21
N PHE A 29 -5.63 -1.10 0.65
CA PHE A 29 -6.85 -0.39 0.32
C PHE A 29 -7.21 0.61 1.44
N GLY A 30 -6.28 1.51 1.71
CA GLY A 30 -6.49 2.61 2.64
C GLY A 30 -7.59 3.57 2.21
N PRO A 31 -7.98 4.51 3.10
CA PRO A 31 -9.01 5.49 2.80
C PRO A 31 -8.75 6.24 1.50
N GLY A 32 -9.74 6.25 0.61
CA GLY A 32 -9.68 6.97 -0.67
C GLY A 32 -9.20 6.15 -1.87
N VAL A 33 -8.90 4.86 -1.71
CA VAL A 33 -8.35 3.98 -2.76
C VAL A 33 -9.15 4.05 -4.07
N VAL A 34 -10.48 3.90 -4.03
CA VAL A 34 -11.32 3.91 -5.24
C VAL A 34 -11.36 5.29 -5.90
N ARG A 35 -11.35 6.36 -5.11
CA ARG A 35 -11.32 7.73 -5.64
C ARG A 35 -9.99 8.06 -6.30
N ARG A 36 -8.88 7.57 -5.73
CA ARG A 36 -7.55 7.72 -6.35
C ARG A 36 -7.43 6.87 -7.62
N ALA A 37 -7.96 5.64 -7.63
CA ALA A 37 -8.04 4.83 -8.84
C ALA A 37 -8.85 5.54 -9.96
N ALA A 38 -10.02 6.08 -9.62
CA ALA A 38 -10.84 6.84 -10.57
C ALA A 38 -10.13 8.11 -11.09
N GLU A 39 -9.34 8.78 -10.26
CA GLU A 39 -8.50 9.91 -10.69
C GLU A 39 -7.38 9.46 -11.62
N ALA A 40 -6.67 8.37 -11.29
CA ALA A 40 -5.63 7.79 -12.15
C ALA A 40 -6.20 7.37 -13.52
N TYR A 41 -7.37 6.73 -13.54
CA TYR A 41 -8.09 6.42 -14.79
C TYR A 41 -8.32 7.67 -15.63
N ARG A 42 -8.79 8.78 -15.01
CA ARG A 42 -8.99 10.05 -15.73
C ARG A 42 -7.69 10.67 -16.25
N ARG A 43 -6.54 10.30 -15.67
CA ARG A 43 -5.21 10.71 -16.12
C ARG A 43 -4.62 9.79 -17.19
N GLY A 44 -5.36 8.74 -17.59
CA GLY A 44 -4.97 7.83 -18.66
C GLY A 44 -4.50 6.44 -18.23
N GLU A 45 -4.63 6.10 -16.95
CA GLU A 45 -4.33 4.75 -16.45
C GLU A 45 -5.57 3.85 -16.57
N ASP A 46 -5.85 3.34 -17.76
CA ASP A 46 -7.09 2.62 -18.09
C ASP A 46 -7.33 1.40 -17.19
N ALA A 47 -6.28 0.73 -16.73
CA ALA A 47 -6.37 -0.40 -15.82
C ALA A 47 -6.97 -0.05 -14.45
N LEU A 48 -6.97 1.23 -14.07
CA LEU A 48 -7.51 1.73 -12.80
C LEU A 48 -8.95 2.25 -12.91
N ARG A 49 -9.65 1.93 -14.02
CA ARG A 49 -11.09 2.16 -14.10
C ARG A 49 -11.78 1.38 -12.98
N PRO A 50 -12.65 2.01 -12.16
CA PRO A 50 -13.14 1.41 -10.92
C PRO A 50 -13.80 0.05 -11.08
N ASP A 51 -14.56 -0.19 -12.15
CA ASP A 51 -15.22 -1.47 -12.43
C ASP A 51 -14.26 -2.61 -12.81
N LEU A 52 -12.97 -2.30 -13.04
CA LEU A 52 -11.92 -3.30 -13.30
C LEU A 52 -11.14 -3.71 -12.05
N LEU A 53 -11.36 -3.07 -10.91
CA LEU A 53 -10.63 -3.36 -9.67
C LEU A 53 -11.16 -4.65 -9.03
N ASP A 54 -10.58 -5.79 -9.37
CA ASP A 54 -11.03 -7.11 -8.94
C ASP A 54 -10.00 -7.93 -8.15
N THR A 55 -8.76 -7.43 -7.99
CA THR A 55 -7.67 -8.16 -7.32
C THR A 55 -6.90 -7.25 -6.37
N ALA A 56 -6.83 -7.64 -5.07
CA ALA A 56 -6.15 -6.87 -4.04
C ALA A 56 -5.34 -7.76 -3.07
N PHE A 57 -4.24 -7.23 -2.57
CA PHE A 57 -3.36 -7.84 -1.58
C PHE A 57 -3.28 -6.91 -0.37
N CYS A 58 -3.44 -7.46 0.83
CA CYS A 58 -3.38 -6.70 2.08
C CYS A 58 -2.08 -6.99 2.81
N THR A 59 -1.28 -5.97 3.10
CA THR A 59 -0.01 -6.15 3.83
C THR A 59 -0.26 -6.53 5.29
N HIS A 60 -1.16 -5.83 5.96
CA HIS A 60 -1.55 -6.05 7.34
C HIS A 60 -2.89 -5.35 7.66
N LEU A 61 -3.47 -5.61 8.84
CA LEU A 61 -4.84 -5.17 9.15
C LEU A 61 -4.94 -3.85 9.92
N HIS A 62 -3.98 -2.95 9.84
CA HIS A 62 -4.17 -1.60 10.37
C HIS A 62 -5.23 -0.83 9.57
N THR A 63 -5.88 0.11 10.25
CA THR A 63 -7.02 0.84 9.70
C THR A 63 -6.67 1.72 8.51
N ASP A 64 -5.49 2.31 8.50
CA ASP A 64 -5.02 3.13 7.37
C ASP A 64 -4.75 2.32 6.11
N HIS A 65 -4.46 1.01 6.22
CA HIS A 65 -4.32 0.08 5.10
C HIS A 65 -5.64 -0.56 4.67
N THR A 66 -6.67 -0.57 5.54
CA THR A 66 -7.90 -1.35 5.32
C THR A 66 -9.20 -0.54 5.37
N ALA A 67 -9.22 0.71 5.84
CA ALA A 67 -10.47 1.45 6.01
C ALA A 67 -11.20 1.78 4.69
N GLY A 68 -10.54 1.68 3.54
CA GLY A 68 -11.17 1.79 2.22
C GLY A 68 -11.76 0.46 1.70
N PHE A 69 -11.71 -0.64 2.48
CA PHE A 69 -12.13 -1.95 2.02
C PHE A 69 -13.61 -1.99 1.62
N ALA A 70 -14.50 -1.40 2.42
CA ALA A 70 -15.90 -1.29 2.05
C ALA A 70 -16.11 -0.50 0.75
N ASP A 71 -15.39 0.62 0.56
CA ASP A 71 -15.42 1.41 -0.68
C ASP A 71 -14.95 0.56 -1.88
N LEU A 72 -13.88 -0.25 -1.72
CA LEU A 72 -13.38 -1.15 -2.77
C LEU A 72 -14.32 -2.31 -3.08
N ILE A 73 -15.09 -2.79 -2.10
CA ILE A 73 -16.12 -3.82 -2.33
C ILE A 73 -17.29 -3.23 -3.11
N PHE A 74 -17.86 -2.12 -2.64
CA PHE A 74 -19.19 -1.69 -3.07
C PHE A 74 -19.18 -0.65 -4.20
N THR A 75 -18.26 0.32 -4.20
CA THR A 75 -18.26 1.34 -5.24
C THR A 75 -17.96 0.77 -6.63
N PRO A 76 -16.99 -0.14 -6.83
CA PRO A 76 -16.80 -0.82 -8.11
C PRO A 76 -18.01 -1.66 -8.56
N TRP A 77 -18.69 -2.33 -7.62
CA TRP A 77 -19.92 -3.07 -7.91
C TRP A 77 -21.04 -2.15 -8.42
N VAL A 78 -21.25 -1.03 -7.77
CA VAL A 78 -22.22 0.00 -8.22
C VAL A 78 -21.86 0.55 -9.61
N LEU A 79 -20.58 0.54 -9.96
CA LEU A 79 -20.04 0.93 -11.27
C LEU A 79 -19.88 -0.25 -12.23
N GLU A 80 -20.66 -1.33 -12.03
CA GLU A 80 -20.80 -2.50 -12.90
C GLU A 80 -19.61 -3.48 -12.89
N ARG A 81 -18.84 -3.55 -11.80
CA ARG A 81 -17.95 -4.71 -11.63
C ARG A 81 -18.78 -5.99 -11.54
N GLU A 82 -18.59 -6.90 -12.46
CA GLU A 82 -19.36 -8.15 -12.55
C GLU A 82 -18.67 -9.31 -11.81
N LYS A 83 -17.36 -9.20 -11.53
CA LYS A 83 -16.58 -10.23 -10.85
C LYS A 83 -16.55 -10.00 -9.34
N PRO A 84 -16.47 -11.06 -8.52
CA PRO A 84 -16.10 -10.92 -7.12
C PRO A 84 -14.75 -10.22 -6.96
N LEU A 85 -14.55 -9.54 -5.85
CA LEU A 85 -13.26 -9.03 -5.45
C LEU A 85 -12.42 -10.14 -4.83
N GLY A 86 -11.32 -10.53 -5.49
CA GLY A 86 -10.30 -11.41 -4.92
C GLY A 86 -9.40 -10.63 -3.95
N VAL A 87 -9.30 -11.10 -2.70
CA VAL A 87 -8.44 -10.44 -1.69
C VAL A 87 -7.54 -11.47 -1.02
N PHE A 88 -6.24 -11.19 -0.99
CA PHE A 88 -5.23 -12.02 -0.37
C PHE A 88 -4.58 -11.23 0.78
N GLY A 89 -4.50 -11.82 1.98
CA GLY A 89 -3.96 -11.07 3.11
C GLY A 89 -3.79 -11.92 4.39
N PRO A 90 -3.41 -11.28 5.51
CA PRO A 90 -3.15 -11.96 6.76
C PRO A 90 -4.42 -12.55 7.37
N LYS A 91 -4.24 -13.38 8.40
CA LYS A 91 -5.35 -13.91 9.20
C LYS A 91 -6.24 -12.81 9.73
N GLY A 92 -7.55 -12.97 9.54
CA GLY A 92 -8.58 -11.99 9.87
C GLY A 92 -9.15 -11.26 8.67
N ILE A 93 -8.48 -11.25 7.48
CA ILE A 93 -9.01 -10.57 6.28
C ILE A 93 -10.35 -11.18 5.83
N ARG A 94 -10.51 -12.50 5.94
CA ARG A 94 -11.77 -13.19 5.64
C ARG A 94 -12.89 -12.76 6.59
N ASN A 95 -12.59 -12.71 7.88
CA ASN A 95 -13.53 -12.25 8.90
C ASN A 95 -13.93 -10.78 8.67
N MET A 96 -12.96 -9.91 8.33
CA MET A 96 -13.24 -8.51 8.00
C MET A 96 -14.18 -8.40 6.81
N ALA A 97 -13.91 -9.09 5.71
CA ALA A 97 -14.77 -9.11 4.53
C ALA A 97 -16.22 -9.57 4.86
N GLN A 98 -16.38 -10.66 5.60
CA GLN A 98 -17.68 -11.18 6.01
C GLN A 98 -18.48 -10.17 6.84
N HIS A 99 -17.83 -9.50 7.79
CA HIS A 99 -18.50 -8.49 8.62
C HIS A 99 -18.86 -7.23 7.83
N LEU A 100 -18.04 -6.81 6.88
CA LEU A 100 -18.39 -5.70 5.99
C LEU A 100 -19.60 -6.06 5.12
N LEU A 101 -19.65 -7.24 4.50
CA LEU A 101 -20.82 -7.70 3.76
C LEU A 101 -22.08 -7.74 4.64
N SER A 102 -21.95 -8.21 5.87
CA SER A 102 -23.06 -8.22 6.83
C SER A 102 -23.51 -6.83 7.24
N ALA A 103 -22.57 -5.90 7.43
CA ALA A 103 -22.88 -4.51 7.79
C ALA A 103 -23.66 -3.78 6.67
N TYR A 104 -23.40 -4.12 5.41
CA TYR A 104 -24.07 -3.52 4.24
C TYR A 104 -25.21 -4.38 3.68
N ALA A 105 -25.71 -5.38 4.42
CA ALA A 105 -26.76 -6.30 3.96
C ALA A 105 -28.02 -5.58 3.46
N VAL A 106 -28.41 -4.46 4.07
CA VAL A 106 -29.57 -3.67 3.65
C VAL A 106 -29.35 -3.05 2.27
N ASP A 107 -28.17 -2.45 2.02
CA ASP A 107 -27.85 -1.85 0.72
C ASP A 107 -27.72 -2.92 -0.36
N ILE A 108 -27.09 -4.06 -0.04
CA ILE A 108 -26.98 -5.22 -0.95
C ILE A 108 -28.36 -5.73 -1.36
N ASP A 109 -29.25 -5.95 -0.40
CA ASP A 109 -30.63 -6.43 -0.68
C ASP A 109 -31.40 -5.44 -1.54
N PHE A 110 -31.33 -4.16 -1.21
CA PHE A 110 -31.99 -3.10 -1.98
C PHE A 110 -31.51 -3.05 -3.43
N ARG A 111 -30.20 -3.14 -3.67
CA ARG A 111 -29.63 -3.12 -5.02
C ARG A 111 -29.95 -4.37 -5.83
N LEU A 112 -29.91 -5.54 -5.20
CA LEU A 112 -30.24 -6.79 -5.89
C LEU A 112 -31.72 -6.93 -6.23
N HIS A 113 -32.60 -6.59 -5.30
CA HIS A 113 -34.03 -6.88 -5.39
C HIS A 113 -34.92 -5.66 -5.60
N GLY A 114 -34.37 -4.44 -5.45
CA GLY A 114 -35.07 -3.18 -5.69
C GLY A 114 -35.15 -2.79 -7.17
N PHE A 115 -35.25 -1.52 -7.46
CA PHE A 115 -35.41 -1.01 -8.83
C PHE A 115 -34.12 -1.07 -9.66
N GLU A 116 -32.95 -1.02 -9.03
CA GLU A 116 -31.64 -0.98 -9.68
C GLU A 116 -31.28 -2.30 -10.38
N ARG A 117 -31.64 -3.44 -9.76
CA ARG A 117 -31.35 -4.79 -10.28
C ARG A 117 -29.86 -4.98 -10.59
N ALA A 118 -29.00 -4.63 -9.64
CA ALA A 118 -27.56 -4.79 -9.76
C ALA A 118 -27.17 -6.28 -9.99
N ASN A 119 -26.00 -6.49 -10.58
CA ASN A 119 -25.50 -7.85 -10.80
C ASN A 119 -25.24 -8.58 -9.47
N GLU A 120 -25.39 -9.92 -9.50
CA GLU A 120 -25.37 -10.77 -8.30
C GLU A 120 -23.94 -11.15 -7.85
N ASN A 121 -22.90 -10.68 -8.50
CA ASN A 121 -21.51 -11.13 -8.25
C ASN A 121 -20.60 -10.04 -7.74
N GLY A 122 -20.70 -8.82 -8.28
CA GLY A 122 -19.69 -7.78 -8.06
C GLY A 122 -19.52 -7.29 -6.62
N TYR A 123 -20.49 -7.52 -5.73
CA TYR A 123 -20.35 -7.24 -4.30
C TYR A 123 -19.69 -8.36 -3.50
N LYS A 124 -19.54 -9.56 -4.09
CA LYS A 124 -18.94 -10.70 -3.41
C LYS A 124 -17.45 -10.51 -3.21
N VAL A 125 -16.92 -11.10 -2.15
CA VAL A 125 -15.49 -11.07 -1.83
C VAL A 125 -14.99 -12.50 -1.67
N GLU A 126 -13.94 -12.84 -2.41
CA GLU A 126 -13.20 -14.10 -2.30
C GLU A 126 -11.92 -13.82 -1.50
N ALA A 127 -12.03 -13.84 -0.17
CA ALA A 127 -10.92 -13.55 0.72
C ALA A 127 -10.11 -14.82 1.03
N THR A 128 -8.80 -14.76 0.77
CA THR A 128 -7.83 -15.82 1.07
C THR A 128 -6.85 -15.34 2.14
N GLU A 129 -6.81 -16.06 3.26
CA GLU A 129 -5.75 -15.89 4.26
C GLU A 129 -4.50 -16.62 3.77
N ILE A 130 -3.38 -15.92 3.74
CA ILE A 130 -2.15 -16.38 3.10
C ILE A 130 -1.09 -16.82 4.11
N GLU A 131 -0.11 -17.57 3.61
CA GLU A 131 1.16 -17.86 4.28
C GLU A 131 2.31 -17.42 3.34
N PRO A 132 3.54 -17.22 3.83
CA PRO A 132 4.68 -16.83 2.98
C PRO A 132 4.92 -17.80 1.81
N GLY A 133 5.26 -17.28 0.66
CA GLY A 133 5.50 -18.03 -0.58
C GLY A 133 4.73 -17.46 -1.76
N VAL A 134 4.63 -18.21 -2.84
CA VAL A 134 3.80 -17.84 -4.00
C VAL A 134 2.32 -17.98 -3.61
N ILE A 135 1.60 -16.87 -3.62
CA ILE A 135 0.20 -16.79 -3.16
C ILE A 135 -0.79 -16.52 -4.27
N TYR A 136 -0.30 -16.07 -5.42
CA TYR A 136 -1.12 -15.76 -6.60
C TYR A 136 -0.28 -15.92 -7.86
N GLU A 137 -0.88 -16.43 -8.91
CA GLU A 137 -0.30 -16.51 -10.24
C GLU A 137 -1.39 -16.44 -11.31
N ASP A 138 -1.13 -15.67 -12.36
CA ASP A 138 -1.93 -15.66 -13.57
C ASP A 138 -1.04 -15.59 -14.83
N GLU A 139 -1.62 -15.28 -15.98
CA GLU A 139 -0.89 -15.16 -17.23
C GLU A 139 0.07 -13.97 -17.30
N ARG A 140 -0.05 -12.99 -16.38
CA ARG A 140 0.73 -11.74 -16.34
C ARG A 140 1.81 -11.75 -15.27
N VAL A 141 1.44 -12.20 -14.04
CA VAL A 141 2.31 -12.06 -12.86
C VAL A 141 2.33 -13.32 -12.00
N THR A 142 3.43 -13.46 -11.27
CA THR A 142 3.51 -14.29 -10.07
C THR A 142 3.73 -13.37 -8.88
N VAL A 143 2.93 -13.53 -7.81
CA VAL A 143 3.02 -12.75 -6.59
C VAL A 143 3.49 -13.62 -5.43
N GLU A 144 4.60 -13.25 -4.84
CA GLU A 144 5.17 -13.88 -3.65
C GLU A 144 4.95 -12.97 -2.44
N ALA A 145 4.38 -13.52 -1.36
CA ALA A 145 4.33 -12.87 -0.04
C ALA A 145 5.53 -13.31 0.80
N PHE A 146 6.10 -12.40 1.58
CA PHE A 146 7.14 -12.70 2.55
C PHE A 146 6.87 -11.98 3.86
N THR A 147 7.14 -12.65 4.97
CA THR A 147 6.88 -12.09 6.32
C THR A 147 7.79 -10.89 6.57
N VAL A 148 7.20 -9.82 7.08
CA VAL A 148 7.90 -8.64 7.59
C VAL A 148 7.58 -8.41 9.07
N SER A 149 8.26 -7.47 9.74
CA SER A 149 8.10 -7.24 11.17
C SER A 149 7.42 -5.91 11.44
N HIS A 150 6.18 -5.99 11.93
CA HIS A 150 5.42 -4.81 12.34
C HIS A 150 4.82 -5.03 13.75
N GLY A 151 5.71 -5.15 14.74
CA GLY A 151 5.34 -5.49 16.11
C GLY A 151 4.81 -6.92 16.22
N THR A 152 3.61 -7.07 16.79
CA THR A 152 2.93 -8.37 16.95
C THR A 152 1.91 -8.64 15.85
N LEU A 153 1.74 -7.73 14.91
CA LEU A 153 0.77 -7.86 13.83
C LEU A 153 1.35 -8.74 12.71
N GLU A 154 0.56 -9.70 12.26
CA GLU A 154 0.91 -10.50 11.08
C GLU A 154 0.98 -9.57 9.87
N SER A 155 2.16 -9.47 9.24
CA SER A 155 2.44 -8.50 8.20
C SER A 155 3.29 -9.09 7.09
N TYR A 156 3.00 -8.66 5.86
CA TYR A 156 3.63 -9.16 4.64
C TYR A 156 4.15 -8.02 3.75
N GLY A 157 5.32 -8.24 3.15
CA GLY A 157 5.72 -7.59 1.93
C GLY A 157 5.38 -8.45 0.72
N TYR A 158 5.30 -7.84 -0.45
CA TYR A 158 4.95 -8.52 -1.70
C TYR A 158 6.00 -8.32 -2.78
N LYS A 159 6.31 -9.39 -3.51
CA LYS A 159 7.13 -9.34 -4.71
C LYS A 159 6.30 -9.77 -5.90
N PHE A 160 6.15 -8.87 -6.85
CA PHE A 160 5.55 -9.12 -8.15
C PHE A 160 6.65 -9.42 -9.16
N THR A 161 6.47 -10.48 -9.92
CA THR A 161 7.35 -10.84 -11.03
C THR A 161 6.50 -11.03 -12.27
N THR A 162 6.74 -10.22 -13.30
CA THR A 162 6.06 -10.34 -14.60
C THR A 162 6.62 -11.49 -15.44
N LYS A 163 5.89 -11.93 -16.45
CA LYS A 163 6.34 -13.02 -17.32
C LYS A 163 7.59 -12.66 -18.16
N ASP A 164 7.85 -11.38 -18.40
CA ASP A 164 9.08 -10.88 -19.04
C ASP A 164 10.23 -10.62 -18.04
N GLY A 165 10.03 -10.95 -16.75
CA GLY A 165 11.04 -10.91 -15.70
C GLY A 165 11.23 -9.57 -15.00
N LYS A 166 10.34 -8.60 -15.19
CA LYS A 166 10.32 -7.36 -14.38
C LYS A 166 9.89 -7.65 -12.96
N THR A 167 10.44 -6.90 -12.02
CA THR A 167 10.17 -7.14 -10.60
C THR A 167 9.86 -5.85 -9.85
N VAL A 168 8.75 -5.87 -9.11
CA VAL A 168 8.35 -4.81 -8.17
C VAL A 168 8.25 -5.43 -6.79
N VAL A 169 8.88 -4.80 -5.80
CA VAL A 169 8.79 -5.22 -4.39
C VAL A 169 8.18 -4.10 -3.57
N ILE A 170 7.19 -4.44 -2.76
CA ILE A 170 6.48 -3.52 -1.86
C ILE A 170 6.67 -4.03 -0.44
N SER A 171 7.23 -3.19 0.43
CA SER A 171 7.61 -3.61 1.78
C SER A 171 6.42 -3.88 2.70
N GLY A 172 5.30 -3.16 2.55
CA GLY A 172 4.36 -2.95 3.65
C GLY A 172 5.04 -2.16 4.77
N ASP A 173 4.42 -2.09 5.94
CA ASP A 173 5.03 -1.49 7.12
C ASP A 173 5.93 -2.50 7.80
N THR A 174 7.18 -2.11 8.11
CA THR A 174 8.17 -3.03 8.64
C THR A 174 9.33 -2.35 9.35
N ALA A 175 9.82 -2.95 10.43
CA ALA A 175 11.18 -2.71 10.89
C ALA A 175 12.20 -3.13 9.80
N PRO A 176 13.44 -2.62 9.81
CA PRO A 176 14.45 -2.98 8.82
C PRO A 176 14.82 -4.46 8.93
N LEU A 177 14.65 -5.21 7.82
CA LEU A 177 14.91 -6.66 7.76
C LEU A 177 15.73 -7.05 6.54
N ASP A 178 16.63 -8.00 6.71
CA ASP A 178 17.43 -8.55 5.60
C ASP A 178 16.56 -9.23 4.53
N ILE A 179 15.44 -9.84 4.90
CA ILE A 179 14.53 -10.48 3.95
C ILE A 179 14.00 -9.50 2.91
N VAL A 180 13.75 -8.22 3.27
CA VAL A 180 13.32 -7.19 2.31
C VAL A 180 14.43 -6.96 1.27
N ALA A 181 15.67 -6.81 1.72
CA ALA A 181 16.82 -6.64 0.82
C ALA A 181 17.05 -7.88 -0.08
N GLU A 182 16.85 -9.07 0.45
CA GLU A 182 16.95 -10.33 -0.31
C GLU A 182 15.90 -10.41 -1.41
N LYS A 183 14.62 -10.17 -1.08
CA LYS A 183 13.50 -10.20 -2.03
C LYS A 183 13.58 -9.09 -3.07
N ALA A 184 14.10 -7.92 -2.68
CA ALA A 184 14.30 -6.76 -3.55
C ALA A 184 15.63 -6.75 -4.29
N LYS A 185 16.45 -7.81 -4.19
CA LYS A 185 17.78 -7.83 -4.82
C LYS A 185 17.69 -7.60 -6.34
N ASN A 186 18.31 -6.50 -6.80
CA ASN A 186 18.32 -6.05 -8.20
C ASN A 186 16.93 -5.87 -8.82
N CYS A 187 15.88 -5.66 -8.02
CA CYS A 187 14.54 -5.43 -8.56
C CYS A 187 14.47 -4.13 -9.37
N ASP A 188 13.47 -4.03 -10.23
CA ASP A 188 13.25 -2.83 -11.04
C ASP A 188 12.76 -1.68 -10.15
N ILE A 189 11.80 -1.94 -9.26
CA ILE A 189 11.27 -0.97 -8.31
C ILE A 189 11.17 -1.59 -6.92
N LEU A 190 11.76 -0.92 -5.92
CA LEU A 190 11.49 -1.16 -4.50
C LEU A 190 10.64 0.01 -3.99
N LEU A 191 9.38 -0.27 -3.65
CA LEU A 191 8.50 0.65 -2.94
C LEU A 191 8.59 0.32 -1.45
N HIS A 192 9.10 1.25 -0.64
CA HIS A 192 9.38 1.00 0.77
C HIS A 192 8.86 2.12 1.66
N GLU A 193 8.22 1.74 2.79
CA GLU A 193 7.85 2.69 3.82
C GLU A 193 9.08 3.37 4.42
N VAL A 194 8.93 4.53 5.03
CA VAL A 194 10.05 5.22 5.65
C VAL A 194 9.64 6.16 6.77
N GLU A 195 10.45 6.17 7.81
CA GLU A 195 10.32 7.07 8.94
C GLU A 195 11.45 8.11 8.95
N TYR A 196 11.11 9.38 9.16
CA TYR A 196 12.05 10.48 9.28
C TYR A 196 12.92 10.32 10.53
N ALA A 197 14.20 9.97 10.39
CA ALA A 197 15.09 9.61 11.48
C ALA A 197 15.33 10.76 12.47
N ALA A 198 15.57 11.98 12.00
CA ALA A 198 15.71 13.14 12.89
C ALA A 198 14.38 13.49 13.59
N GLY A 199 13.24 13.21 12.95
CA GLY A 199 11.92 13.42 13.56
C GLY A 199 11.67 12.53 14.76
N ILE A 200 11.93 11.22 14.63
CA ILE A 200 11.77 10.29 15.76
C ILE A 200 12.82 10.52 16.83
N ALA A 201 14.04 10.89 16.49
CA ALA A 201 15.09 11.20 17.46
C ALA A 201 14.71 12.35 18.42
N ALA A 202 13.82 13.24 18.01
CA ALA A 202 13.28 14.33 18.83
C ALA A 202 12.10 13.90 19.74
N ARG A 203 11.59 12.65 19.62
CA ARG A 203 10.48 12.14 20.41
C ARG A 203 10.95 11.57 21.74
N GLU A 204 10.02 11.35 22.68
CA GLU A 204 10.30 10.67 23.95
C GLU A 204 10.86 9.25 23.71
N PRO A 205 11.76 8.74 24.58
CA PRO A 205 12.43 7.43 24.39
C PRO A 205 11.46 6.26 24.18
N LYS A 206 10.29 6.27 24.82
CA LYS A 206 9.28 5.21 24.63
C LYS A 206 8.78 5.12 23.19
N TRP A 207 8.59 6.30 22.53
CA TRP A 207 8.17 6.38 21.15
C TRP A 207 9.30 6.00 20.19
N GLN A 208 10.53 6.43 20.51
CA GLN A 208 11.71 6.01 19.72
C GLN A 208 11.87 4.49 19.72
N LYS A 209 11.67 3.84 20.88
CA LYS A 209 11.73 2.38 20.99
C LYS A 209 10.62 1.73 20.16
N TYR A 210 9.37 2.15 20.34
CA TYR A 210 8.21 1.60 19.63
C TYR A 210 8.40 1.68 18.12
N HIS A 211 8.69 2.87 17.60
CA HIS A 211 8.81 3.07 16.15
C HIS A 211 9.94 2.25 15.52
N ARG A 212 11.07 2.14 16.19
CA ARG A 212 12.19 1.30 15.70
C ARG A 212 11.87 -0.20 15.65
N GLU A 213 10.88 -0.66 16.40
CA GLU A 213 10.43 -2.06 16.39
C GLU A 213 9.40 -2.33 15.27
N VAL A 214 8.81 -1.28 14.68
CA VAL A 214 7.69 -1.43 13.75
C VAL A 214 7.87 -0.70 12.40
N HIS A 215 8.81 0.24 12.30
CA HIS A 215 9.07 1.02 11.08
C HIS A 215 10.55 1.11 10.74
N THR A 216 10.85 1.49 9.49
CA THR A 216 12.21 1.61 8.97
C THR A 216 12.62 3.09 8.92
N LEU A 217 13.66 3.45 9.69
CA LEU A 217 14.22 4.80 9.61
C LEU A 217 14.86 5.05 8.24
N SER A 218 14.87 6.31 7.80
CA SER A 218 15.53 6.72 6.55
C SER A 218 16.99 6.26 6.45
N THR A 219 17.72 6.28 7.57
CA THR A 219 19.11 5.79 7.66
C THR A 219 19.20 4.27 7.51
N ASP A 220 18.26 3.52 8.08
CA ASP A 220 18.20 2.06 7.98
C ASP A 220 17.72 1.62 6.58
N LEU A 221 16.80 2.38 5.97
CA LEU A 221 16.37 2.15 4.58
C LEU A 221 17.55 2.29 3.62
N ALA A 222 18.50 3.21 3.88
CA ALA A 222 19.72 3.29 3.09
C ALA A 222 20.53 1.99 3.12
N GLU A 223 20.62 1.31 4.28
CA GLU A 223 21.31 0.02 4.41
C GLU A 223 20.56 -1.09 3.67
N VAL A 224 19.23 -1.15 3.79
CA VAL A 224 18.39 -2.07 3.02
C VAL A 224 18.61 -1.86 1.52
N ALA A 225 18.57 -0.62 1.06
CA ALA A 225 18.74 -0.28 -0.36
C ALA A 225 20.16 -0.57 -0.90
N LYS A 226 21.21 -0.37 -0.09
CA LYS A 226 22.58 -0.74 -0.44
C LYS A 226 22.72 -2.26 -0.64
N LYS A 227 22.05 -3.07 0.17
CA LYS A 227 22.04 -4.53 0.02
C LYS A 227 21.17 -4.99 -1.16
N ALA A 228 20.00 -4.39 -1.33
CA ALA A 228 19.03 -4.73 -2.37
C ALA A 228 19.48 -4.28 -3.77
N GLN A 229 20.13 -3.12 -3.90
CA GLN A 229 20.50 -2.48 -5.18
C GLN A 229 19.34 -2.40 -6.18
N PRO A 230 18.16 -1.85 -5.79
CA PRO A 230 17.05 -1.67 -6.72
C PRO A 230 17.43 -0.68 -7.83
N LYS A 231 16.86 -0.83 -9.04
CA LYS A 231 17.04 0.15 -10.11
C LYS A 231 16.39 1.50 -9.73
N LEU A 232 15.27 1.44 -8.99
CA LEU A 232 14.60 2.59 -8.42
C LEU A 232 14.10 2.26 -7.01
N LEU A 233 14.47 3.08 -6.02
CA LEU A 233 13.86 3.12 -4.70
C LEU A 233 12.79 4.21 -4.68
N VAL A 234 11.56 3.86 -4.33
CA VAL A 234 10.46 4.81 -4.12
C VAL A 234 10.06 4.76 -2.65
N THR A 235 10.07 5.90 -1.96
CA THR A 235 9.57 5.97 -0.60
C THR A 235 8.08 6.28 -0.59
N TYR A 236 7.32 5.59 0.23
CA TYR A 236 5.90 5.86 0.47
C TYR A 236 5.61 5.70 1.97
N HIS A 237 4.38 5.87 2.42
CA HIS A 237 4.01 5.76 3.84
C HIS A 237 5.02 6.48 4.75
N ARG A 238 5.27 7.77 4.44
CA ARG A 238 6.30 8.56 5.10
C ARG A 238 5.84 9.08 6.45
N ILE A 239 6.50 8.67 7.52
CA ILE A 239 6.19 9.08 8.90
C ILE A 239 7.06 10.26 9.30
N TYR A 240 6.46 11.43 9.45
CA TYR A 240 7.19 12.70 9.62
C TYR A 240 7.39 13.15 11.06
N HIS A 241 6.66 12.60 12.04
CA HIS A 241 6.69 13.01 13.46
C HIS A 241 6.37 14.48 13.70
N MET A 242 5.38 15.01 13.03
CA MET A 242 4.88 16.36 13.26
C MET A 242 3.43 16.32 13.77
N ASN A 243 3.03 17.35 14.49
CA ASN A 243 1.64 17.51 14.89
C ASN A 243 0.85 18.17 13.74
N ILE A 244 0.13 17.38 12.97
CA ILE A 244 -0.69 17.88 11.85
C ILE A 244 -1.92 18.70 12.29
N GLN A 245 -2.23 18.71 13.59
CA GLN A 245 -3.32 19.51 14.16
C GLN A 245 -2.84 20.85 14.73
N ASP A 246 -1.55 21.14 14.64
CA ASP A 246 -0.98 22.40 15.09
C ASP A 246 -1.22 23.49 14.03
N ASN A 247 -2.20 24.34 14.28
CA ASN A 247 -2.54 25.45 13.40
C ASN A 247 -1.44 26.54 13.26
N ALA A 248 -0.39 26.48 14.08
CA ALA A 248 0.77 27.36 13.98
C ALA A 248 1.77 26.90 12.91
N ILE A 249 1.61 25.70 12.38
CA ILE A 249 2.51 25.09 11.40
C ILE A 249 1.80 25.05 10.03
N ASP A 250 2.47 25.52 8.98
CA ASP A 250 2.10 25.17 7.61
C ASP A 250 2.47 23.69 7.36
N VAL A 251 1.49 22.81 7.66
CA VAL A 251 1.69 21.36 7.65
C VAL A 251 2.09 20.86 6.26
N GLU A 252 1.56 21.46 5.20
CA GLU A 252 1.88 21.05 3.82
C GLU A 252 3.31 21.43 3.44
N ALA A 253 3.74 22.64 3.78
CA ALA A 253 5.12 23.07 3.56
C ALA A 253 6.11 22.24 4.39
N GLU A 254 5.78 21.95 5.65
CA GLU A 254 6.62 21.14 6.53
C GLU A 254 6.69 19.67 6.07
N THR A 255 5.60 19.12 5.53
CA THR A 255 5.58 17.80 4.91
C THR A 255 6.55 17.74 3.73
N ARG A 256 6.49 18.71 2.82
CA ARG A 256 7.44 18.79 1.70
C ARG A 256 8.88 18.88 2.19
N ARG A 257 9.15 19.78 3.14
CA ARG A 257 10.49 19.94 3.71
C ARG A 257 11.02 18.64 4.34
N ARG A 258 10.20 17.90 5.12
CA ARG A 258 10.63 16.64 5.74
C ARG A 258 10.75 15.51 4.72
N SER A 259 9.97 15.52 3.66
CA SER A 259 10.16 14.60 2.52
C SER A 259 11.55 14.77 1.88
N ASP A 260 11.99 16.01 1.66
CA ASP A 260 13.33 16.30 1.14
C ASP A 260 14.42 15.87 2.12
N LEU A 261 14.21 16.10 3.42
CA LEU A 261 15.15 15.67 4.47
C LEU A 261 15.27 14.14 4.57
N ILE A 262 14.19 13.38 4.38
CA ILE A 262 14.24 11.91 4.30
C ILE A 262 15.19 11.48 3.17
N LEU A 263 15.07 12.07 1.97
CA LEU A 263 15.97 11.76 0.86
C LEU A 263 17.42 12.14 1.20
N GLN A 264 17.62 13.27 1.87
CA GLN A 264 18.95 13.69 2.30
C GLN A 264 19.54 12.70 3.31
N GLU A 265 18.79 12.27 4.33
CA GLU A 265 19.24 11.28 5.31
C GLU A 265 19.63 9.96 4.65
N ILE A 266 18.86 9.49 3.65
CA ILE A 266 19.17 8.28 2.85
C ILE A 266 20.51 8.48 2.10
N ARG A 267 20.75 9.66 1.51
CA ARG A 267 22.00 10.00 0.82
C ARG A 267 23.19 10.08 1.78
N ASP A 268 23.02 10.78 2.90
CA ASP A 268 24.06 10.95 3.92
C ASP A 268 24.47 9.64 4.57
N ALA A 269 23.51 8.68 4.68
CA ALA A 269 23.79 7.31 5.08
C ALA A 269 24.51 6.47 3.98
N GLY A 270 24.83 7.06 2.82
CA GLY A 270 25.71 6.49 1.79
C GLY A 270 24.99 5.70 0.69
N TYR A 271 23.67 5.81 0.55
CA TYR A 271 22.98 5.23 -0.60
C TYR A 271 23.12 6.14 -1.83
N THR A 272 23.76 5.65 -2.88
CA THR A 272 24.03 6.39 -4.12
C THR A 272 23.12 6.01 -5.29
N GLY A 273 22.26 5.01 -5.12
CA GLY A 273 21.30 4.59 -6.14
C GLY A 273 20.19 5.61 -6.38
N LYS A 274 19.34 5.36 -7.37
CA LYS A 274 18.20 6.25 -7.65
C LYS A 274 17.15 6.12 -6.56
N VAL A 275 16.78 7.24 -5.92
CA VAL A 275 15.71 7.30 -4.91
C VAL A 275 14.83 8.52 -5.14
N VAL A 276 13.52 8.33 -4.97
CA VAL A 276 12.49 9.38 -5.08
C VAL A 276 11.45 9.21 -3.97
N ASN A 277 10.81 10.31 -3.58
CA ASN A 277 9.58 10.23 -2.81
C ASN A 277 8.41 9.97 -3.77
N GLY A 278 7.57 8.98 -3.46
CA GLY A 278 6.32 8.77 -4.18
C GLY A 278 5.23 9.69 -3.63
N GLU A 279 4.45 10.28 -4.51
CA GLU A 279 3.26 11.04 -4.17
C GLU A 279 2.01 10.30 -4.69
N ASP A 280 0.82 10.72 -4.18
CA ASP A 280 -0.43 10.16 -4.69
C ASP A 280 -0.51 10.34 -6.21
N LEU A 281 -0.81 9.26 -6.93
CA LEU A 281 -0.96 9.21 -8.39
C LEU A 281 0.33 9.33 -9.21
N ASP A 282 1.49 9.23 -8.57
CA ASP A 282 2.73 9.04 -9.34
C ASP A 282 2.75 7.68 -10.03
N VAL A 283 3.32 7.66 -11.24
CA VAL A 283 3.50 6.46 -12.05
C VAL A 283 4.99 6.21 -12.28
N PHE A 284 5.44 5.01 -11.97
CA PHE A 284 6.81 4.56 -12.18
C PHE A 284 6.83 3.34 -13.10
N ASN A 285 7.71 3.35 -14.09
CA ASN A 285 7.85 2.25 -15.05
C ASN A 285 9.05 1.36 -14.72
N ALA A 286 8.84 0.04 -14.73
CA ALA A 286 9.84 -1.00 -14.48
C ALA A 286 10.61 -1.41 -15.75
#